data_7f4849cae5a794091d3dad4a41a4b16d
#
_entry.id   7f4849cae5a794091d3dad4a41a4b16d
#
_cell.length_a   1.000
_cell.length_b   1.000
_cell.length_c   1.000
_cell.angle_alpha   90.00
_cell.angle_beta   90.00
_cell.angle_gamma   90.00
#
_symmetry.space_group_name_H-M   'P 1'
#
loop_
_entity.id
_entity.type
_entity.pdbx_description
1 polymer ?
#
loop_
_entity_poly.entity_id
_entity_poly.type
_entity_poly.pdbx_seq_one_letter_code
_entity_poly.pdbx_strand_id
1 'polypeptide(L)'
;KRRVEAMQAKPDVVSSLLDHALDQGILADYVLMDSWFTQAPLIQAITEKGLDVIGMVKQLKQRYEYNGEQLTLKELYQKAKPAMGKKDVLGAIHVKLGNGIPVKILFVRNRNKRSEWLAILSTDTTLDHEEIIRIYGMRWDIEVFFKCNKSLLNLGKEFQCRSYDALISHTTIVFTRYILIAWQMRKEADPKTFGNLFYELGEDIQDIDFVTALQSLIDLFRNLAKSEVVFSMDIFKSQMTKWLAALPSYFKRCLDISGCES
;
A
#
# COMPACT_ATOMS: atom_id res chain seq x y z
N LYS A 1 12.39 -9.37 22.74
CA LYS A 1 12.46 -8.84 21.36
C LYS A 1 11.27 -7.91 21.04
N ARG A 2 10.00 -8.35 21.12
CA ARG A 2 8.78 -7.56 20.85
C ARG A 2 8.62 -6.26 21.64
N ARG A 3 8.99 -6.27 22.92
CA ARG A 3 8.92 -5.07 23.79
C ARG A 3 9.95 -4.02 23.39
N VAL A 4 11.12 -4.43 22.93
CA VAL A 4 12.19 -3.53 22.49
C VAL A 4 11.79 -2.88 21.15
N GLU A 5 11.26 -3.64 20.20
CA GLU A 5 10.77 -3.14 18.91
C GLU A 5 9.61 -2.13 19.07
N ALA A 6 8.71 -2.38 20.03
CA ALA A 6 7.59 -1.48 20.34
C ALA A 6 8.00 -0.16 21.00
N MET A 7 9.22 -0.08 21.55
CA MET A 7 9.75 1.11 22.23
C MET A 7 10.66 1.97 21.35
N GLN A 8 10.96 1.54 20.12
CA GLN A 8 11.73 2.34 19.18
C GLN A 8 10.98 3.62 18.80
N ALA A 9 11.70 4.73 18.71
CA ALA A 9 11.12 5.96 18.19
C ALA A 9 10.77 5.80 16.69
N LYS A 10 9.64 6.34 16.25
CA LYS A 10 9.20 6.21 14.86
C LYS A 10 10.23 6.69 13.83
N PRO A 11 10.98 7.78 14.04
CA PRO A 11 12.05 8.18 13.12
C PRO A 11 13.15 7.13 12.97
N ASP A 12 13.53 6.44 14.06
CA ASP A 12 14.56 5.39 14.03
C ASP A 12 14.06 4.17 13.24
N VAL A 13 12.77 3.83 13.40
CA VAL A 13 12.14 2.77 12.60
C VAL A 13 12.14 3.12 11.12
N VAL A 14 11.83 4.38 10.75
CA VAL A 14 11.89 4.85 9.35
C VAL A 14 13.31 4.71 8.80
N SER A 15 14.32 5.15 9.57
CA SER A 15 15.72 5.02 9.14
C SER A 15 16.11 3.57 8.90
N SER A 16 15.76 2.66 9.82
CA SER A 16 16.04 1.22 9.67
C SER A 16 15.31 0.59 8.48
N LEU A 17 14.08 1.01 8.19
CA LEU A 17 13.32 0.53 7.03
C LEU A 17 13.94 1.00 5.71
N LEU A 18 14.45 2.23 5.67
CA LEU A 18 15.16 2.76 4.50
C LEU A 18 16.47 2.02 4.27
N ASP A 19 17.27 1.78 5.33
CA ASP A 19 18.50 0.99 5.22
C ASP A 19 18.19 -0.40 4.66
N HIS A 20 17.19 -1.08 5.22
CA HIS A 20 16.80 -2.39 4.73
C HIS A 20 16.34 -2.36 3.26
N ALA A 21 15.57 -1.35 2.84
CA ALA A 21 15.13 -1.22 1.46
C ALA A 21 16.30 -1.01 0.49
N LEU A 22 17.25 -0.15 0.85
CA LEU A 22 18.44 0.12 0.06
C LEU A 22 19.35 -1.13 -0.04
N ASP A 23 19.53 -1.85 1.08
CA ASP A 23 20.30 -3.10 1.12
C ASP A 23 19.67 -4.20 0.25
N GLN A 24 18.35 -4.19 0.07
CA GLN A 24 17.65 -5.09 -0.84
C GLN A 24 17.66 -4.60 -2.31
N GLY A 25 18.38 -3.53 -2.61
CA GLY A 25 18.52 -3.00 -3.98
C GLY A 25 17.31 -2.23 -4.49
N ILE A 26 16.44 -1.74 -3.60
CA ILE A 26 15.35 -0.84 -4.00
C ILE A 26 15.96 0.52 -4.33
N LEU A 27 15.85 0.92 -5.60
CA LEU A 27 16.32 2.21 -6.08
C LEU A 27 15.22 3.26 -5.91
N ALA A 28 15.57 4.38 -5.29
CA ALA A 28 14.69 5.54 -5.12
C ALA A 28 15.53 6.82 -5.12
N ASP A 29 14.97 7.89 -5.65
CA ASP A 29 15.58 9.22 -5.61
C ASP A 29 15.03 10.05 -4.45
N TYR A 30 13.76 9.83 -4.09
CA TYR A 30 13.04 10.65 -3.13
C TYR A 30 12.35 9.83 -2.04
N VAL A 31 12.38 10.35 -0.80
CA VAL A 31 11.54 9.90 0.30
C VAL A 31 10.42 10.90 0.52
N LEU A 32 9.16 10.44 0.38
CA LEU A 32 7.98 11.27 0.53
C LEU A 32 7.42 11.15 1.95
N MET A 33 7.27 12.27 2.64
CA MET A 33 6.87 12.28 4.04
C MET A 33 5.66 13.18 4.29
N ASP A 34 4.84 12.79 5.26
CA ASP A 34 3.83 13.68 5.82
C ASP A 34 4.47 14.69 6.79
N SER A 35 3.65 15.62 7.24
CA SER A 35 4.12 16.70 8.12
C SER A 35 4.57 16.25 9.52
N TRP A 36 4.29 15.02 9.92
CA TRP A 36 4.72 14.49 11.21
C TRP A 36 6.19 14.06 11.17
N PHE A 37 6.63 13.51 10.02
CA PHE A 37 7.99 13.04 9.82
C PHE A 37 8.94 14.11 9.26
N THR A 38 8.44 15.19 8.69
CA THR A 38 9.25 16.24 8.05
C THR A 38 9.94 17.12 9.11
N GLN A 39 10.97 16.54 9.74
CA GLN A 39 11.75 17.16 10.81
C GLN A 39 13.25 17.11 10.45
N ALA A 40 13.99 18.17 10.80
CA ALA A 40 15.40 18.34 10.42
C ALA A 40 16.30 17.14 10.75
N PRO A 41 16.23 16.46 11.92
CA PRO A 41 17.07 15.30 12.19
C PRO A 41 16.80 14.11 11.27
N LEU A 42 15.52 13.82 10.95
CA LEU A 42 15.17 12.72 10.04
C LEU A 42 15.54 13.05 8.60
N ILE A 43 15.33 14.32 8.17
CA ILE A 43 15.77 14.79 6.85
C ILE A 43 17.27 14.58 6.70
N GLN A 44 18.05 14.95 7.72
CA GLN A 44 19.50 14.74 7.70
C GLN A 44 19.86 13.26 7.54
N ALA A 45 19.29 12.40 8.35
CA ALA A 45 19.55 10.96 8.29
C ALA A 45 19.21 10.35 6.93
N ILE A 46 18.20 10.89 6.23
CA ILE A 46 17.80 10.44 4.88
C ILE A 46 18.77 10.98 3.83
N THR A 47 19.15 12.27 3.91
CA THR A 47 20.09 12.85 2.93
C THR A 47 21.50 12.28 3.05
N GLU A 48 21.93 11.88 4.25
CA GLU A 48 23.18 11.15 4.47
C GLU A 48 23.21 9.76 3.79
N LYS A 49 22.03 9.19 3.48
CA LYS A 49 21.91 7.95 2.69
C LYS A 49 21.89 8.18 1.17
N GLY A 50 22.02 9.43 0.73
CA GLY A 50 22.02 9.81 -0.69
C GLY A 50 20.62 9.94 -1.30
N LEU A 51 19.57 10.05 -0.46
CA LEU A 51 18.20 10.23 -0.90
C LEU A 51 17.74 11.66 -0.65
N ASP A 52 16.94 12.20 -1.57
CA ASP A 52 16.26 13.47 -1.35
C ASP A 52 14.93 13.31 -0.62
N VAL A 53 14.49 14.38 0.03
CA VAL A 53 13.25 14.39 0.80
C VAL A 53 12.27 15.40 0.21
N ILE A 54 11.03 14.96 -0.03
CA ILE A 54 9.91 15.88 -0.29
C ILE A 54 8.84 15.63 0.77
N GLY A 55 8.53 16.64 1.58
CA GLY A 55 7.62 16.49 2.69
C GLY A 55 6.76 17.72 2.97
N MET A 56 5.56 17.49 3.48
CA MET A 56 4.71 18.60 3.94
C MET A 56 5.24 19.15 5.26
N VAL A 57 5.19 20.46 5.42
CA VAL A 57 5.63 21.14 6.64
C VAL A 57 4.44 21.81 7.33
N LYS A 58 4.34 21.64 8.64
CA LYS A 58 3.36 22.35 9.48
C LYS A 58 3.91 23.65 10.05
N GLN A 59 3.01 24.60 10.30
CA GLN A 59 3.32 25.81 11.08
C GLN A 59 3.54 25.46 12.54
N LEU A 60 4.78 25.08 12.86
CA LEU A 60 5.22 24.75 14.22
C LEU A 60 6.28 25.79 14.67
N LYS A 61 6.88 25.55 15.84
CA LYS A 61 7.96 26.38 16.39
C LYS A 61 9.30 26.27 15.63
N GLN A 62 9.37 25.42 14.58
CA GLN A 62 10.57 25.25 13.76
C GLN A 62 10.94 26.56 13.08
N ARG A 63 12.22 26.88 13.09
CA ARG A 63 12.77 28.06 12.42
C ARG A 63 13.66 27.64 11.27
N TYR A 64 13.76 28.51 10.29
CA TYR A 64 14.53 28.34 9.07
C TYR A 64 15.45 29.54 8.90
N GLU A 65 16.66 29.30 8.44
CA GLU A 65 17.60 30.38 8.15
C GLU A 65 17.35 30.93 6.74
N TYR A 66 17.09 32.23 6.66
CA TYR A 66 16.96 32.96 5.43
C TYR A 66 17.76 34.27 5.52
N ASN A 67 18.77 34.44 4.67
CA ASN A 67 19.66 35.61 4.68
C ASN A 67 20.25 35.97 6.06
N GLY A 68 20.59 34.95 6.87
CA GLY A 68 21.12 35.12 8.23
C GLY A 68 20.07 35.35 9.31
N GLU A 69 18.79 35.43 8.99
CA GLU A 69 17.68 35.57 9.92
C GLU A 69 17.02 34.21 10.21
N GLN A 70 16.62 33.97 11.45
CA GLN A 70 15.87 32.78 11.85
C GLN A 70 14.37 33.06 11.81
N LEU A 71 13.69 32.59 10.77
CA LEU A 71 12.29 32.90 10.48
C LEU A 71 11.39 31.67 10.66
N THR A 72 10.17 31.94 11.06
CA THR A 72 9.07 30.95 11.08
C THR A 72 8.52 30.73 9.68
N LEU A 73 7.79 29.62 9.49
CA LEU A 73 7.16 29.31 8.21
C LEU A 73 6.19 30.40 7.74
N LYS A 74 5.50 31.08 8.68
CA LYS A 74 4.59 32.19 8.38
C LYS A 74 5.33 33.44 7.87
N GLU A 75 6.47 33.77 8.49
CA GLU A 75 7.30 34.90 8.05
C GLU A 75 7.95 34.61 6.69
N LEU A 76 8.36 33.36 6.46
CA LEU A 76 8.85 32.91 5.14
C LEU A 76 7.78 33.06 4.05
N TYR A 77 6.52 32.72 4.35
CA TYR A 77 5.42 32.92 3.39
C TYR A 77 5.27 34.38 2.96
N GLN A 78 5.43 35.33 3.89
CA GLN A 78 5.38 36.75 3.58
C GLN A 78 6.56 37.25 2.71
N LYS A 79 7.74 36.58 2.88
CA LYS A 79 8.94 36.89 2.09
C LYS A 79 9.02 36.07 0.78
N ALA A 80 8.20 35.02 0.61
CA ALA A 80 8.24 34.18 -0.56
C ALA A 80 7.84 34.97 -1.83
N LYS A 81 8.66 34.82 -2.88
CA LYS A 81 8.35 35.45 -4.19
C LYS A 81 7.11 34.75 -4.78
N PRO A 82 6.12 35.56 -5.24
CA PRO A 82 4.98 34.99 -5.95
C PRO A 82 5.43 34.18 -7.17
N ALA A 83 4.89 32.98 -7.33
CA ALA A 83 5.13 32.19 -8.53
C ALA A 83 4.23 32.72 -9.66
N MET A 84 4.82 33.36 -10.66
CA MET A 84 4.08 33.87 -11.82
C MET A 84 3.48 32.69 -12.62
N GLY A 85 2.20 32.81 -12.96
CA GLY A 85 1.53 31.97 -13.95
C GLY A 85 0.86 30.70 -13.44
N LYS A 86 0.93 30.35 -12.14
CA LYS A 86 0.37 29.09 -11.63
C LYS A 86 -0.70 29.32 -10.56
N LYS A 87 -1.92 28.92 -10.87
CA LYS A 87 -3.12 29.20 -10.04
C LYS A 87 -3.06 28.61 -8.62
N ASP A 88 -2.35 27.48 -8.43
CA ASP A 88 -2.27 26.76 -7.16
C ASP A 88 -0.95 26.99 -6.41
N VAL A 89 0.08 27.56 -7.03
CA VAL A 89 1.37 27.88 -6.41
C VAL A 89 1.34 29.34 -5.95
N LEU A 90 1.48 29.57 -4.65
CA LEU A 90 1.41 30.89 -4.04
C LEU A 90 2.78 31.56 -3.97
N GLY A 91 3.85 30.77 -3.82
CA GLY A 91 5.21 31.27 -3.78
C GLY A 91 6.21 30.19 -3.43
N ALA A 92 7.49 30.49 -3.62
CA ALA A 92 8.61 29.62 -3.26
C ALA A 92 9.77 30.41 -2.67
N ILE A 93 10.53 29.77 -1.78
CA ILE A 93 11.69 30.36 -1.13
C ILE A 93 12.74 29.29 -0.83
N HIS A 94 14.03 29.67 -1.02
CA HIS A 94 15.15 28.83 -0.63
C HIS A 94 15.64 29.25 0.76
N VAL A 95 15.79 28.28 1.63
CA VAL A 95 16.19 28.50 3.03
C VAL A 95 17.09 27.37 3.49
N LYS A 96 17.66 27.48 4.69
CA LYS A 96 18.35 26.37 5.34
C LYS A 96 17.56 25.91 6.58
N LEU A 97 17.57 24.61 6.81
CA LEU A 97 17.13 24.03 8.08
C LEU A 97 18.09 24.40 9.20
N GLY A 98 17.67 24.25 10.46
CA GLY A 98 18.52 24.55 11.63
C GLY A 98 19.82 23.76 11.69
N ASN A 99 19.95 22.66 10.96
CA ASN A 99 21.17 21.86 10.78
C ASN A 99 21.96 22.24 9.53
N GLY A 100 21.61 23.33 8.85
CA GLY A 100 22.35 23.88 7.69
C GLY A 100 21.97 23.29 6.35
N ILE A 101 21.11 22.27 6.27
CA ILE A 101 20.69 21.65 5.01
C ILE A 101 19.88 22.68 4.18
N PRO A 102 20.29 22.94 2.93
CA PRO A 102 19.54 23.82 2.04
C PRO A 102 18.26 23.11 1.60
N VAL A 103 17.16 23.85 1.60
CA VAL A 103 15.86 23.34 1.17
C VAL A 103 15.07 24.40 0.42
N LYS A 104 14.21 23.95 -0.48
CA LYS A 104 13.23 24.79 -1.16
C LYS A 104 11.88 24.56 -0.50
N ILE A 105 11.23 25.62 -0.04
CA ILE A 105 9.88 25.58 0.49
C ILE A 105 8.94 26.17 -0.53
N LEU A 106 7.95 25.37 -0.94
CA LEU A 106 6.91 25.74 -1.87
C LEU A 106 5.60 25.94 -1.11
N PHE A 107 4.98 27.10 -1.25
CA PHE A 107 3.67 27.41 -0.70
C PHE A 107 2.60 27.17 -1.75
N VAL A 108 1.64 26.30 -1.44
CA VAL A 108 0.55 25.92 -2.34
C VAL A 108 -0.80 26.17 -1.71
N ARG A 109 -1.81 26.44 -2.54
CA ARG A 109 -3.19 26.64 -2.09
C ARG A 109 -3.76 25.36 -1.49
N ASN A 110 -4.37 25.47 -0.31
CA ASN A 110 -5.09 24.34 0.28
C ASN A 110 -6.40 24.13 -0.50
N ARG A 111 -6.53 22.97 -1.18
CA ARG A 111 -7.72 22.64 -1.98
C ARG A 111 -8.99 22.48 -1.12
N ASN A 112 -8.84 22.03 0.12
CA ASN A 112 -9.95 21.80 1.05
C ASN A 112 -10.40 23.11 1.73
N LYS A 113 -9.46 24.06 1.93
CA LYS A 113 -9.73 25.35 2.57
C LYS A 113 -8.98 26.44 1.81
N ARG A 114 -9.62 27.05 0.83
CA ARG A 114 -9.01 28.00 -0.11
C ARG A 114 -8.40 29.25 0.54
N SER A 115 -8.80 29.57 1.78
CA SER A 115 -8.22 30.67 2.58
C SER A 115 -6.90 30.30 3.25
N GLU A 116 -6.54 29.01 3.29
CA GLU A 116 -5.32 28.50 3.89
C GLU A 116 -4.33 28.06 2.82
N TRP A 117 -3.06 28.02 3.19
CA TRP A 117 -1.98 27.49 2.38
C TRP A 117 -1.32 26.28 3.06
N LEU A 118 -0.68 25.47 2.25
CA LEU A 118 0.16 24.36 2.67
C LEU A 118 1.59 24.64 2.23
N ALA A 119 2.56 24.09 2.95
CA ALA A 119 3.96 24.20 2.58
C ALA A 119 4.54 22.81 2.31
N ILE A 120 5.22 22.67 1.17
CA ILE A 120 5.95 21.47 0.78
C ILE A 120 7.43 21.85 0.75
N LEU A 121 8.26 21.05 1.44
CA LEU A 121 9.71 21.18 1.50
C LEU A 121 10.33 20.17 0.55
N SER A 122 11.36 20.57 -0.18
CA SER A 122 12.23 19.68 -0.96
C SER A 122 13.70 19.95 -0.60
N THR A 123 14.49 18.88 -0.39
CA THR A 123 15.95 18.99 -0.28
C THR A 123 16.60 19.11 -1.64
N ASP A 124 16.00 18.53 -2.68
CA ASP A 124 16.37 18.85 -4.05
C ASP A 124 15.84 20.25 -4.42
N THR A 125 16.73 21.21 -4.34
CA THR A 125 16.40 22.63 -4.61
C THR A 125 16.34 22.95 -6.11
N THR A 126 16.75 22.05 -6.98
CA THR A 126 16.79 22.22 -8.44
C THR A 126 15.44 21.95 -9.10
N LEU A 127 14.61 21.09 -8.47
CA LEU A 127 13.28 20.75 -8.98
C LEU A 127 12.42 22.01 -9.24
N ASP A 128 11.67 21.98 -10.31
CA ASP A 128 10.66 23.00 -10.51
C ASP A 128 9.44 22.82 -9.58
N HIS A 129 8.55 23.78 -9.57
CA HIS A 129 7.40 23.80 -8.65
C HIS A 129 6.38 22.70 -8.98
N GLU A 130 6.19 22.40 -10.26
CA GLU A 130 5.22 21.39 -10.72
C GLU A 130 5.71 20.02 -10.41
N GLU A 131 7.01 19.80 -10.59
CA GLU A 131 7.63 18.51 -10.32
C GLU A 131 7.61 18.17 -8.82
N ILE A 132 7.88 19.16 -7.94
CA ILE A 132 7.72 18.98 -6.49
C ILE A 132 6.29 18.55 -6.13
N ILE A 133 5.27 19.23 -6.72
CA ILE A 133 3.86 18.89 -6.47
C ILE A 133 3.51 17.53 -7.03
N ARG A 134 3.98 17.20 -8.23
CA ARG A 134 3.74 15.92 -8.90
C ARG A 134 4.32 14.77 -8.08
N ILE A 135 5.59 14.86 -7.71
CA ILE A 135 6.28 13.83 -6.93
C ILE A 135 5.63 13.69 -5.55
N TYR A 136 5.38 14.82 -4.85
CA TYR A 136 4.70 14.77 -3.56
C TYR A 136 3.30 14.13 -3.64
N GLY A 137 2.60 14.34 -4.76
CA GLY A 137 1.29 13.73 -5.02
C GLY A 137 1.31 12.21 -4.99
N MET A 138 2.41 11.56 -5.39
CA MET A 138 2.58 10.11 -5.34
C MET A 138 2.54 9.55 -3.91
N ARG A 139 2.79 10.37 -2.87
CA ARG A 139 2.61 9.97 -1.47
C ARG A 139 1.21 9.40 -1.20
N TRP A 140 0.20 9.86 -1.95
CA TRP A 140 -1.17 9.37 -1.80
C TRP A 140 -1.31 7.86 -2.09
N ASP A 141 -0.40 7.27 -2.83
CA ASP A 141 -0.45 5.86 -3.17
C ASP A 141 -0.39 4.95 -1.94
N ILE A 142 0.24 5.40 -0.84
CA ILE A 142 0.22 4.64 0.42
C ILE A 142 -1.18 4.57 1.04
N GLU A 143 -1.98 5.62 0.87
CA GLU A 143 -3.36 5.64 1.37
C GLU A 143 -4.26 4.73 0.52
N VAL A 144 -4.05 4.74 -0.80
CA VAL A 144 -4.71 3.81 -1.74
C VAL A 144 -4.31 2.38 -1.43
N PHE A 145 -3.02 2.11 -1.19
CA PHE A 145 -2.50 0.81 -0.77
C PHE A 145 -3.25 0.29 0.47
N PHE A 146 -3.30 1.06 1.56
CA PHE A 146 -4.00 0.63 2.77
C PHE A 146 -5.51 0.49 2.56
N LYS A 147 -6.12 1.34 1.75
CA LYS A 147 -7.54 1.23 1.39
C LYS A 147 -7.82 -0.09 0.68
N CYS A 148 -7.06 -0.43 -0.35
CA CYS A 148 -7.20 -1.69 -1.09
C CYS A 148 -7.00 -2.89 -0.18
N ASN A 149 -5.94 -2.91 0.62
CA ASN A 149 -5.66 -4.01 1.54
C ASN A 149 -6.79 -4.21 2.56
N LYS A 150 -7.38 -3.13 3.09
CA LYS A 150 -8.48 -3.22 4.08
C LYS A 150 -9.82 -3.57 3.44
N SER A 151 -10.12 -3.05 2.24
CA SER A 151 -11.44 -3.21 1.62
C SER A 151 -11.57 -4.48 0.78
N LEU A 152 -10.53 -4.85 0.04
CA LEU A 152 -10.54 -5.98 -0.89
C LEU A 152 -9.82 -7.21 -0.33
N LEU A 153 -8.66 -7.01 0.30
CA LEU A 153 -7.80 -8.10 0.76
C LEU A 153 -7.99 -8.46 2.24
N ASN A 154 -9.00 -7.88 2.89
CA ASN A 154 -9.40 -8.18 4.27
C ASN A 154 -8.30 -7.99 5.34
N LEU A 155 -7.38 -7.01 5.15
CA LEU A 155 -6.37 -6.68 6.16
C LEU A 155 -7.03 -6.32 7.49
N GLY A 156 -6.79 -7.14 8.51
CA GLY A 156 -7.35 -6.97 9.85
C GLY A 156 -8.83 -7.35 9.97
N LYS A 157 -9.46 -7.87 8.93
CA LYS A 157 -10.80 -8.48 8.97
C LYS A 157 -10.67 -10.00 9.04
N GLU A 158 -11.65 -10.66 9.66
CA GLU A 158 -11.69 -12.13 9.77
C GLU A 158 -10.48 -12.74 10.49
N PHE A 159 -9.67 -11.92 11.13
CA PHE A 159 -8.46 -12.32 11.83
C PHE A 159 -8.72 -12.35 13.34
N GLN A 160 -8.89 -13.55 13.89
CA GLN A 160 -9.22 -13.75 15.30
C GLN A 160 -8.01 -14.15 16.16
N CYS A 161 -6.83 -14.31 15.56
CA CYS A 161 -5.65 -14.75 16.26
C CYS A 161 -5.01 -13.63 17.09
N ARG A 162 -4.58 -13.97 18.33
CA ARG A 162 -3.88 -13.04 19.24
C ARG A 162 -2.36 -13.20 19.21
N SER A 163 -1.84 -14.14 18.43
CA SER A 163 -0.42 -14.38 18.29
C SER A 163 0.22 -13.27 17.41
N TYR A 164 1.35 -12.73 17.86
CA TYR A 164 2.13 -11.78 17.07
C TYR A 164 2.62 -12.38 15.74
N ASP A 165 3.07 -13.62 15.77
CA ASP A 165 3.58 -14.31 14.58
C ASP A 165 2.46 -14.57 13.56
N ALA A 166 1.26 -14.89 14.03
CA ALA A 166 0.08 -15.01 13.17
C ALA A 166 -0.34 -13.64 12.58
N LEU A 167 -0.21 -12.55 13.34
CA LEU A 167 -0.46 -11.20 12.81
C LEU A 167 0.53 -10.83 11.71
N ILE A 168 1.82 -11.12 11.91
CA ILE A 168 2.85 -10.92 10.87
C ILE A 168 2.52 -11.77 9.65
N SER A 169 2.22 -13.06 9.83
CA SER A 169 1.89 -13.96 8.71
C SER A 169 0.69 -13.48 7.92
N HIS A 170 -0.38 -13.07 8.60
CA HIS A 170 -1.57 -12.50 7.95
C HIS A 170 -1.23 -11.25 7.14
N THR A 171 -0.50 -10.30 7.75
CA THR A 171 -0.09 -9.05 7.07
C THR A 171 0.80 -9.35 5.86
N THR A 172 1.74 -10.28 5.99
CA THR A 172 2.63 -10.69 4.90
C THR A 172 1.85 -11.29 3.74
N ILE A 173 0.90 -12.20 4.01
CA ILE A 173 0.06 -12.81 2.97
C ILE A 173 -0.76 -11.74 2.25
N VAL A 174 -1.40 -10.83 2.99
CA VAL A 174 -2.21 -9.75 2.41
C VAL A 174 -1.37 -8.84 1.53
N PHE A 175 -0.19 -8.42 1.99
CA PHE A 175 0.69 -7.56 1.21
C PHE A 175 1.29 -8.27 0.00
N THR A 176 1.62 -9.56 0.11
CA THR A 176 2.06 -10.37 -1.02
C THR A 176 0.97 -10.44 -2.10
N ARG A 177 -0.28 -10.67 -1.72
CA ARG A 177 -1.41 -10.65 -2.67
C ARG A 177 -1.54 -9.29 -3.36
N TYR A 178 -1.42 -8.19 -2.62
CA TYR A 178 -1.42 -6.85 -3.21
C TYR A 178 -0.29 -6.68 -4.24
N ILE A 179 0.92 -7.09 -3.90
CA ILE A 179 2.09 -6.97 -4.77
C ILE A 179 1.87 -7.76 -6.07
N LEU A 180 1.35 -8.98 -5.98
CA LEU A 180 1.09 -9.82 -7.15
C LEU A 180 0.06 -9.18 -8.09
N ILE A 181 -1.05 -8.66 -7.57
CA ILE A 181 -2.07 -7.97 -8.36
C ILE A 181 -1.50 -6.69 -8.98
N ALA A 182 -0.78 -5.88 -8.21
CA ALA A 182 -0.15 -4.66 -8.69
C ALA A 182 0.93 -4.94 -9.77
N TRP A 183 1.67 -6.04 -9.62
CA TRP A 183 2.65 -6.50 -10.61
C TRP A 183 1.97 -6.91 -11.91
N GLN A 184 0.87 -7.67 -11.84
CA GLN A 184 0.09 -8.08 -12.99
C GLN A 184 -0.46 -6.87 -13.77
N MET A 185 -1.01 -5.88 -13.05
CA MET A 185 -1.46 -4.63 -13.65
C MET A 185 -0.37 -3.93 -14.47
N ARG A 186 0.85 -3.89 -13.93
CA ARG A 186 1.99 -3.24 -14.60
C ARG A 186 2.50 -4.03 -15.80
N LYS A 187 2.52 -5.36 -15.69
CA LYS A 187 3.02 -6.24 -16.75
C LYS A 187 2.19 -6.17 -18.02
N GLU A 188 0.88 -6.11 -17.87
CA GLU A 188 -0.05 -6.14 -19.00
C GLU A 188 -0.42 -4.75 -19.52
N ALA A 189 0.09 -3.67 -18.89
CA ALA A 189 -0.36 -2.30 -19.16
C ALA A 189 -1.91 -2.19 -19.18
N ASP A 190 -2.54 -2.99 -18.30
CA ASP A 190 -3.99 -3.17 -18.27
C ASP A 190 -4.66 -1.87 -17.77
N PRO A 191 -5.61 -1.30 -18.51
CA PRO A 191 -6.36 -0.12 -18.10
C PRO A 191 -7.35 -0.41 -16.96
N LYS A 192 -7.48 -1.67 -16.52
CA LYS A 192 -8.37 -2.06 -15.43
C LYS A 192 -7.92 -1.47 -14.10
N THR A 193 -8.87 -1.17 -13.25
CA THR A 193 -8.57 -0.76 -11.88
C THR A 193 -8.12 -1.97 -11.04
N PHE A 194 -7.39 -1.72 -9.96
CA PHE A 194 -7.00 -2.76 -9.02
C PHE A 194 -8.19 -3.62 -8.55
N GLY A 195 -9.35 -2.99 -8.29
CA GLY A 195 -10.56 -3.69 -7.90
C GLY A 195 -11.09 -4.63 -8.98
N ASN A 196 -11.13 -4.18 -10.22
CA ASN A 196 -11.61 -5.02 -11.33
C ASN A 196 -10.71 -6.24 -11.53
N LEU A 197 -9.40 -6.05 -11.51
CA LEU A 197 -8.45 -7.15 -11.62
C LEU A 197 -8.55 -8.12 -10.43
N PHE A 198 -8.77 -7.60 -9.21
CA PHE A 198 -8.99 -8.43 -8.04
C PHE A 198 -10.19 -9.36 -8.19
N TYR A 199 -11.32 -8.86 -8.70
CA TYR A 199 -12.52 -9.68 -8.91
C TYR A 199 -12.33 -10.69 -10.05
N GLU A 200 -11.70 -10.31 -11.16
CA GLU A 200 -11.39 -11.19 -12.27
C GLU A 200 -10.50 -12.36 -11.84
N LEU A 201 -9.40 -12.09 -11.14
CA LEU A 201 -8.55 -13.15 -10.58
C LEU A 201 -9.28 -14.02 -9.56
N GLY A 202 -10.29 -13.49 -8.88
CA GLY A 202 -11.17 -14.26 -8.00
C GLY A 202 -12.07 -15.22 -8.77
N GLU A 203 -12.59 -14.80 -9.92
CA GLU A 203 -13.38 -15.66 -10.84
C GLU A 203 -12.51 -16.76 -11.43
N ASP A 204 -11.30 -16.45 -11.90
CA ASP A 204 -10.35 -17.44 -12.42
C ASP A 204 -10.04 -18.54 -11.40
N ILE A 205 -9.90 -18.19 -10.11
CA ILE A 205 -9.68 -19.17 -9.03
C ILE A 205 -10.92 -20.07 -8.85
N GLN A 206 -12.12 -19.51 -8.97
CA GLN A 206 -13.38 -20.29 -8.89
C GLN A 206 -13.49 -21.28 -10.05
N ASP A 207 -13.10 -20.88 -11.25
CA ASP A 207 -13.07 -21.75 -12.42
C ASP A 207 -12.06 -22.91 -12.27
N ILE A 208 -10.89 -22.64 -11.67
CA ILE A 208 -9.90 -23.68 -11.35
C ILE A 208 -10.46 -24.66 -10.33
N ASP A 209 -11.13 -24.18 -9.28
CA ASP A 209 -11.78 -25.03 -8.28
C ASP A 209 -12.87 -25.89 -8.88
N PHE A 210 -13.66 -25.35 -9.81
CA PHE A 210 -14.67 -26.09 -10.55
C PHE A 210 -14.07 -27.19 -11.41
N VAL A 211 -13.01 -26.90 -12.15
CA VAL A 211 -12.29 -27.88 -12.98
C VAL A 211 -11.73 -29.02 -12.11
N THR A 212 -11.17 -28.70 -10.94
CA THR A 212 -10.65 -29.70 -9.98
C THR A 212 -11.76 -30.59 -9.45
N ALA A 213 -12.93 -30.05 -9.15
CA ALA A 213 -14.08 -30.80 -8.69
C ALA A 213 -14.64 -31.71 -9.82
N LEU A 214 -14.70 -31.20 -11.04
CA LEU A 214 -15.11 -31.95 -12.22
C LEU A 214 -14.15 -33.13 -12.51
N GLN A 215 -12.84 -32.88 -12.40
CA GLN A 215 -11.80 -33.92 -12.56
C GLN A 215 -11.99 -35.03 -11.53
N SER A 216 -12.23 -34.70 -10.27
CA SER A 216 -12.48 -35.65 -9.20
C SER A 216 -13.73 -36.51 -9.48
N LEU A 217 -14.77 -35.93 -10.05
CA LEU A 217 -15.99 -36.64 -10.47
C LEU A 217 -15.69 -37.62 -11.62
N ILE A 218 -14.94 -37.19 -12.63
CA ILE A 218 -14.54 -38.02 -13.76
C ILE A 218 -13.71 -39.23 -13.29
N ASP A 219 -12.77 -39.00 -12.38
CA ASP A 219 -11.93 -40.07 -11.81
C ASP A 219 -12.74 -41.05 -10.98
N LEU A 220 -13.75 -40.55 -10.25
CA LEU A 220 -14.71 -41.43 -9.56
C LEU A 220 -15.45 -42.35 -10.54
N PHE A 221 -16.01 -41.83 -11.62
CA PHE A 221 -16.69 -42.61 -12.66
C PHE A 221 -15.75 -43.60 -13.35
N ARG A 222 -14.52 -43.21 -13.68
CA ARG A 222 -13.50 -44.12 -14.25
C ARG A 222 -13.18 -45.28 -13.34
N ASN A 223 -13.07 -45.05 -12.05
CA ASN A 223 -12.78 -46.09 -11.07
C ASN A 223 -13.96 -47.08 -10.89
N LEU A 224 -15.17 -46.54 -10.90
CA LEU A 224 -16.38 -47.36 -10.90
C LEU A 224 -16.52 -48.20 -12.17
N ALA A 225 -16.20 -47.67 -13.33
CA ALA A 225 -16.26 -48.37 -14.61
C ALA A 225 -15.17 -49.42 -14.79
N LYS A 226 -14.02 -49.30 -14.09
CA LYS A 226 -12.93 -50.32 -14.07
C LYS A 226 -13.14 -51.43 -13.10
N SER A 227 -14.01 -51.26 -12.08
CA SER A 227 -14.36 -52.35 -11.17
C SER A 227 -15.31 -53.30 -11.90
N GLU A 228 -14.95 -54.57 -12.07
CA GLU A 228 -15.79 -55.63 -12.67
C GLU A 228 -17.07 -55.93 -11.87
N VAL A 229 -17.34 -55.16 -10.85
CA VAL A 229 -18.54 -55.27 -10.01
C VAL A 229 -19.75 -54.75 -10.80
N VAL A 230 -20.77 -55.60 -10.88
CA VAL A 230 -22.10 -55.25 -11.38
C VAL A 230 -22.49 -53.87 -10.87
N PHE A 231 -22.77 -52.93 -11.78
CA PHE A 231 -23.07 -51.53 -11.46
C PHE A 231 -24.36 -51.47 -10.62
N SER A 232 -24.17 -51.49 -9.28
CA SER A 232 -25.29 -51.35 -8.36
C SER A 232 -25.59 -49.88 -8.18
N MET A 233 -26.86 -49.49 -8.43
CA MET A 233 -27.34 -48.11 -8.25
C MET A 233 -27.16 -47.64 -6.80
N ASP A 234 -27.21 -48.55 -5.84
CA ASP A 234 -27.01 -48.21 -4.41
C ASP A 234 -25.56 -47.89 -4.09
N ILE A 235 -24.60 -48.62 -4.69
CA ILE A 235 -23.17 -48.30 -4.57
C ILE A 235 -22.89 -46.93 -5.21
N PHE A 236 -23.45 -46.67 -6.39
CA PHE A 236 -23.31 -45.39 -7.06
C PHE A 236 -23.87 -44.24 -6.22
N LYS A 237 -25.08 -44.35 -5.70
CA LYS A 237 -25.69 -43.36 -4.80
C LYS A 237 -24.85 -43.08 -3.57
N SER A 238 -24.35 -44.15 -2.93
CA SER A 238 -23.49 -44.02 -1.75
C SER A 238 -22.19 -43.27 -2.03
N GLN A 239 -21.53 -43.57 -3.15
CA GLN A 239 -20.30 -42.90 -3.56
C GLN A 239 -20.55 -41.42 -3.99
N MET A 240 -21.65 -41.17 -4.69
CA MET A 240 -22.08 -39.83 -5.05
C MET A 240 -22.37 -38.97 -3.81
N THR A 241 -23.07 -39.49 -2.82
CA THR A 241 -23.33 -38.82 -1.55
C THR A 241 -22.03 -38.50 -0.80
N LYS A 242 -21.07 -39.39 -0.75
CA LYS A 242 -19.75 -39.14 -0.16
C LYS A 242 -18.98 -38.05 -0.92
N TRP A 243 -19.03 -38.08 -2.25
CA TRP A 243 -18.39 -37.07 -3.08
C TRP A 243 -19.01 -35.69 -2.88
N LEU A 244 -20.35 -35.59 -2.87
CA LEU A 244 -21.07 -34.33 -2.60
C LEU A 244 -20.76 -33.78 -1.20
N ALA A 245 -20.63 -34.66 -0.20
CA ALA A 245 -20.28 -34.25 1.16
C ALA A 245 -18.84 -33.71 1.24
N ALA A 246 -17.92 -34.19 0.41
CA ALA A 246 -16.53 -33.74 0.34
C ALA A 246 -16.32 -32.44 -0.44
N LEU A 247 -17.31 -31.97 -1.21
CA LEU A 247 -17.21 -30.76 -1.97
C LEU A 247 -17.02 -29.53 -1.06
N PRO A 248 -16.22 -28.53 -1.48
CA PRO A 248 -16.13 -27.24 -0.83
C PRO A 248 -17.51 -26.56 -0.70
N SER A 249 -17.70 -25.78 0.36
CA SER A 249 -18.98 -25.10 0.67
C SER A 249 -19.51 -24.22 -0.45
N TYR A 250 -18.61 -23.68 -1.25
CA TYR A 250 -18.97 -22.89 -2.44
C TYR A 250 -19.75 -23.72 -3.45
N PHE A 251 -19.22 -24.90 -3.85
CA PHE A 251 -19.90 -25.80 -4.80
C PHE A 251 -21.23 -26.32 -4.27
N LYS A 252 -21.31 -26.63 -2.97
CA LYS A 252 -22.58 -27.02 -2.35
C LYS A 252 -23.66 -25.97 -2.54
N ARG A 253 -23.30 -24.67 -2.40
CA ARG A 253 -24.21 -23.55 -2.63
C ARG A 253 -24.57 -23.36 -4.11
N CYS A 254 -23.61 -23.45 -5.02
CA CYS A 254 -23.85 -23.30 -6.46
C CYS A 254 -24.74 -24.43 -7.02
N LEU A 255 -24.66 -25.62 -6.45
CA LEU A 255 -25.46 -26.79 -6.85
C LEU A 255 -26.78 -26.91 -6.08
N ASP A 256 -27.12 -25.91 -5.25
CA ASP A 256 -28.34 -25.89 -4.41
C ASP A 256 -28.52 -27.12 -3.51
N ILE A 257 -27.37 -27.70 -3.08
CA ILE A 257 -27.30 -28.93 -2.28
C ILE A 257 -27.40 -28.59 -0.78
N SER A 258 -27.73 -27.34 -0.43
CA SER A 258 -27.87 -26.88 0.97
C SER A 258 -29.08 -27.47 1.74
N GLY A 259 -29.77 -28.45 1.16
CA GLY A 259 -30.99 -29.04 1.71
C GLY A 259 -30.87 -30.39 2.45
N CYS A 260 -29.63 -30.89 2.69
CA CYS A 260 -29.45 -32.18 3.38
C CYS A 260 -28.56 -32.04 4.63
N GLU A 261 -28.97 -31.19 5.57
CA GLU A 261 -28.56 -31.32 6.97
C GLU A 261 -29.80 -31.76 7.76
N SER A 262 -29.93 -33.05 8.00
CA SER A 262 -30.74 -33.63 9.06
C SER A 262 -29.91 -34.61 9.85
#